data_b413e28971920b4d3c740aece422d34b
#
_entry.id   b413e28971920b4d3c740aece422d34b
#
_cell.length_a   1.000
_cell.length_b   1.000
_cell.length_c   1.000
_cell.angle_alpha   90.00
_cell.angle_beta   90.00
_cell.angle_gamma   90.00
#
_symmetry.space_group_name_H-M   'P 1'
#
loop_
_entity.id
_entity.type
_entity.pdbx_description
1 polymer ?
#
loop_
_entity_poly.entity_id
_entity_poly.type
_entity_poly.pdbx_seq_one_letter_code
_entity_poly.pdbx_strand_id
1 'polypeptide(L)'
;MTAAPSLPEIKIDARASADEARAFLERDRLMAAYALADIDQPEIEGARWWIARRDGEIAAVVMVVEGLPFRPCFATGASDGLAAIFRDAIREPRVLLATPPRSRGAIEMTYRFERVDHMRRMNVNIHRFRPRINQEVRRIGPEDLDAVIDLYGHASRTYFTPERMRREIYFGIYQGNMIVSGAGTHVRSTKSGIAAVGNVLTRLAYRGRGMARSVTSAVTETALELHRDVVLNVREDNAPAISVYERLGYQTHGQFIEGPAVRRPGWERLFGSLKEKK
;
A
#
# COMPACT_ATOMS: atom_id res chain seq x y z
N MET A 1 -21.95 16.20 42.68
CA MET A 1 -22.15 16.05 41.23
C MET A 1 -20.77 15.98 40.60
N THR A 2 -20.27 14.81 40.34
CA THR A 2 -19.02 14.59 39.58
C THR A 2 -19.31 14.89 38.12
N ALA A 3 -18.63 15.91 37.55
CA ALA A 3 -18.72 16.20 36.13
C ALA A 3 -18.36 14.93 35.33
N ALA A 4 -19.19 14.58 34.36
CA ALA A 4 -18.85 13.50 33.41
C ALA A 4 -17.51 13.86 32.74
N PRO A 5 -16.58 12.90 32.59
CA PRO A 5 -15.31 13.17 31.92
C PRO A 5 -15.62 13.67 30.52
N SER A 6 -15.10 14.86 30.18
CA SER A 6 -15.19 15.38 28.82
C SER A 6 -14.50 14.41 27.87
N LEU A 7 -15.14 14.05 26.78
CA LEU A 7 -14.50 13.25 25.72
C LEU A 7 -13.22 13.98 25.28
N PRO A 8 -12.10 13.27 25.13
CA PRO A 8 -10.84 13.89 24.74
C PRO A 8 -10.99 14.60 23.38
N GLU A 9 -10.54 15.85 23.34
CA GLU A 9 -10.63 16.67 22.13
C GLU A 9 -9.70 16.15 21.05
N ILE A 10 -10.24 15.83 19.87
CA ILE A 10 -9.46 15.45 18.69
C ILE A 10 -9.13 16.71 17.88
N LYS A 11 -7.84 17.03 17.76
CA LYS A 11 -7.32 18.10 16.90
C LYS A 11 -6.74 17.54 15.63
N ILE A 12 -7.14 18.10 14.47
CA ILE A 12 -6.65 17.67 13.17
C ILE A 12 -5.59 18.67 12.69
N ASP A 13 -4.41 18.15 12.35
CA ASP A 13 -3.39 18.87 11.63
C ASP A 13 -3.48 18.44 10.13
N ALA A 14 -3.94 19.37 9.30
CA ALA A 14 -4.09 19.17 7.86
C ALA A 14 -2.83 19.57 7.08
N ARG A 15 -1.80 20.06 7.76
CA ARG A 15 -0.49 20.43 7.21
C ARG A 15 0.62 19.69 7.94
N ALA A 16 0.31 18.52 8.47
CA ALA A 16 1.28 17.70 9.16
C ALA A 16 2.47 17.41 8.27
N SER A 17 3.67 17.48 8.84
CA SER A 17 4.86 17.08 8.12
C SER A 17 4.92 15.56 7.97
N ALA A 18 5.50 15.11 6.88
CA ALA A 18 5.76 13.68 6.66
C ALA A 18 6.65 13.09 7.77
N ASP A 19 7.57 13.89 8.34
CA ASP A 19 8.47 13.46 9.43
C ASP A 19 7.72 13.22 10.74
N GLU A 20 6.68 14.00 11.05
CA GLU A 20 5.83 13.74 12.23
C GLU A 20 5.05 12.43 12.05
N ALA A 21 4.51 12.18 10.85
CA ALA A 21 3.85 10.93 10.55
C ALA A 21 4.81 9.73 10.66
N ARG A 22 6.06 9.88 10.27
CA ARG A 22 7.09 8.82 10.28
C ARG A 22 7.20 8.15 11.65
N ALA A 23 7.38 8.92 12.73
CA ALA A 23 7.55 8.37 14.07
C ALA A 23 6.36 7.49 14.50
N PHE A 24 5.15 7.84 14.08
CA PHE A 24 3.96 7.04 14.32
C PHE A 24 3.93 5.78 13.45
N LEU A 25 4.28 5.88 12.18
CA LEU A 25 4.27 4.79 11.21
C LEU A 25 5.36 3.75 11.49
N GLU A 26 6.51 4.17 12.02
CA GLU A 26 7.62 3.29 12.41
C GLU A 26 7.25 2.33 13.56
N ARG A 27 6.19 2.60 14.34
CA ARG A 27 5.67 1.67 15.37
C ARG A 27 5.23 0.33 14.76
N ASP A 28 4.78 0.35 13.49
CA ASP A 28 4.52 -0.84 12.68
C ASP A 28 4.96 -0.58 11.24
N ARG A 29 6.29 -0.48 11.06
CA ARG A 29 6.89 -0.12 9.78
C ARG A 29 6.58 -1.11 8.65
N LEU A 30 6.38 -2.41 8.97
CA LEU A 30 6.05 -3.41 7.95
C LEU A 30 4.62 -3.20 7.43
N MET A 31 3.66 -2.84 8.29
CA MET A 31 2.32 -2.47 7.85
C MET A 31 2.33 -1.13 7.08
N ALA A 32 3.13 -0.17 7.51
CA ALA A 32 3.23 1.16 6.92
C ALA A 32 4.21 1.27 5.73
N ALA A 33 4.70 0.15 5.19
CA ALA A 33 5.78 0.12 4.21
C ALA A 33 5.60 1.07 3.02
N TYR A 34 4.40 1.13 2.45
CA TYR A 34 4.10 2.03 1.31
C TYR A 34 4.13 3.51 1.76
N ALA A 35 3.49 3.83 2.86
CA ALA A 35 3.46 5.18 3.41
C ALA A 35 4.86 5.70 3.78
N LEU A 36 5.71 4.84 4.35
CA LEU A 36 7.11 5.19 4.66
C LEU A 36 7.95 5.40 3.40
N ALA A 37 7.71 4.61 2.34
CA ALA A 37 8.39 4.80 1.06
C ALA A 37 8.00 6.13 0.40
N ASP A 38 6.71 6.53 0.48
CA ASP A 38 6.24 7.81 -0.05
C ASP A 38 6.81 9.01 0.74
N ILE A 39 7.05 8.85 2.04
CA ILE A 39 7.77 9.87 2.82
C ILE A 39 9.23 10.04 2.33
N ASP A 40 9.87 8.95 1.94
CA ASP A 40 11.28 8.98 1.53
C ASP A 40 11.48 9.49 0.09
N GLN A 41 10.42 9.48 -0.71
CA GLN A 41 10.45 9.89 -2.13
C GLN A 41 9.23 10.76 -2.49
N PRO A 42 9.00 11.88 -1.80
CA PRO A 42 7.78 12.69 -1.94
C PRO A 42 7.63 13.31 -3.34
N GLU A 43 8.74 13.54 -4.03
CA GLU A 43 8.78 14.13 -5.37
C GLU A 43 8.27 13.22 -6.48
N ILE A 44 8.12 11.92 -6.19
CA ILE A 44 7.77 10.93 -7.21
C ILE A 44 6.26 10.81 -7.41
N GLU A 45 5.50 10.80 -6.31
CA GLU A 45 4.06 10.50 -6.36
C GLU A 45 3.19 11.58 -5.71
N GLY A 46 3.79 12.51 -4.97
CA GLY A 46 3.09 13.57 -4.24
C GLY A 46 2.13 13.01 -3.20
N ALA A 47 2.47 13.10 -1.93
CA ALA A 47 1.62 12.61 -0.85
C ALA A 47 1.20 13.76 0.08
N ARG A 48 -0.08 13.80 0.43
CA ARG A 48 -0.62 14.69 1.46
C ARG A 48 -0.91 13.92 2.73
N TRP A 49 -0.67 14.57 3.87
CA TRP A 49 -0.73 13.95 5.17
C TRP A 49 -1.71 14.69 6.08
N TRP A 50 -2.43 13.94 6.89
CA TRP A 50 -3.29 14.44 7.95
C TRP A 50 -3.01 13.64 9.22
N ILE A 51 -2.84 14.36 10.32
CA ILE A 51 -2.63 13.76 11.63
C ILE A 51 -3.77 14.20 12.55
N ALA A 52 -4.39 13.24 13.24
CA ALA A 52 -5.27 13.52 14.36
C ALA A 52 -4.50 13.33 15.66
N ARG A 53 -4.60 14.34 16.56
CA ARG A 53 -3.98 14.29 17.88
C ARG A 53 -5.06 14.20 18.97
N ARG A 54 -4.77 13.42 19.97
CA ARG A 54 -5.54 13.33 21.21
C ARG A 54 -4.60 13.69 22.35
N ASP A 55 -4.94 14.68 23.15
CA ASP A 55 -4.11 15.16 24.28
C ASP A 55 -2.64 15.46 23.87
N GLY A 56 -2.46 15.98 22.66
CA GLY A 56 -1.15 16.30 22.09
C GLY A 56 -0.45 15.14 21.34
N GLU A 57 -0.81 13.90 21.64
CA GLU A 57 -0.21 12.71 21.02
C GLU A 57 -0.88 12.33 19.71
N ILE A 58 -0.10 11.78 18.76
CA ILE A 58 -0.64 11.31 17.50
C ILE A 58 -1.51 10.07 17.73
N ALA A 59 -2.80 10.21 17.44
CA ALA A 59 -3.79 9.15 17.56
C ALA A 59 -4.06 8.43 16.21
N ALA A 60 -4.03 9.16 15.09
CA ALA A 60 -4.26 8.60 13.76
C ALA A 60 -3.51 9.38 12.69
N VAL A 61 -3.17 8.68 11.60
CA VAL A 61 -2.51 9.23 10.41
C VAL A 61 -3.26 8.77 9.18
N VAL A 62 -3.47 9.69 8.23
CA VAL A 62 -3.98 9.40 6.89
C VAL A 62 -3.04 10.01 5.86
N MET A 63 -2.73 9.26 4.82
CA MET A 63 -1.99 9.67 3.64
C MET A 63 -2.87 9.51 2.40
N VAL A 64 -2.82 10.47 1.48
CA VAL A 64 -3.39 10.34 0.13
C VAL A 64 -2.34 10.69 -0.90
N VAL A 65 -2.10 9.79 -1.86
CA VAL A 65 -1.21 10.01 -3.00
C VAL A 65 -1.98 10.66 -4.13
N GLU A 66 -1.53 11.83 -4.58
CA GLU A 66 -2.22 12.63 -5.60
C GLU A 66 -1.76 12.32 -7.03
N GLY A 67 -0.51 11.88 -7.21
CA GLY A 67 0.12 11.65 -8.52
C GLY A 67 -0.38 10.42 -9.29
N LEU A 68 -1.22 9.57 -8.66
CA LEU A 68 -1.75 8.37 -9.28
C LEU A 68 -3.26 8.49 -9.55
N PRO A 69 -3.76 7.96 -10.68
CA PRO A 69 -5.16 8.15 -11.10
C PRO A 69 -6.19 7.51 -10.15
N PHE A 70 -5.79 6.50 -9.36
CA PHE A 70 -6.65 5.80 -8.41
C PHE A 70 -6.52 6.32 -6.97
N ARG A 71 -5.71 7.38 -6.73
CA ARG A 71 -5.52 8.06 -5.44
C ARG A 71 -5.40 7.10 -4.26
N PRO A 72 -4.27 6.39 -4.12
CA PRO A 72 -4.03 5.52 -2.97
C PRO A 72 -4.19 6.32 -1.67
N CYS A 73 -4.90 5.73 -0.71
CA CYS A 73 -5.12 6.30 0.60
C CYS A 73 -4.76 5.25 1.65
N PHE A 74 -3.81 5.55 2.50
CA PHE A 74 -3.44 4.73 3.65
C PHE A 74 -3.94 5.40 4.93
N ALA A 75 -4.68 4.67 5.75
CA ALA A 75 -5.24 5.19 6.99
C ALA A 75 -4.98 4.22 8.15
N THR A 76 -4.38 4.71 9.24
CA THR A 76 -4.08 3.90 10.42
C THR A 76 -4.16 4.71 11.72
N GLY A 77 -4.44 4.03 12.83
CA GLY A 77 -4.53 4.63 14.16
C GLY A 77 -5.88 4.39 14.84
N ALA A 78 -6.21 5.27 15.78
CA ALA A 78 -7.44 5.22 16.55
C ALA A 78 -8.67 5.57 15.70
N SER A 79 -9.76 4.84 15.89
CA SER A 79 -10.98 4.97 15.08
C SER A 79 -11.61 6.36 15.14
N ASP A 80 -11.61 7.02 16.28
CA ASP A 80 -12.14 8.38 16.46
C ASP A 80 -11.30 9.43 15.72
N GLY A 81 -9.95 9.29 15.77
CA GLY A 81 -9.03 10.11 15.00
C GLY A 81 -9.22 9.97 13.50
N LEU A 82 -9.39 8.74 13.02
CA LEU A 82 -9.70 8.46 11.62
C LEU A 82 -11.06 9.04 11.22
N ALA A 83 -12.11 8.82 12.04
CA ALA A 83 -13.43 9.40 11.78
C ALA A 83 -13.36 10.93 11.64
N ALA A 84 -12.61 11.61 12.53
CA ALA A 84 -12.44 13.05 12.49
C ALA A 84 -11.73 13.49 11.18
N ILE A 85 -10.60 12.85 10.81
CA ILE A 85 -9.86 13.19 9.58
C ILE A 85 -10.75 13.02 8.34
N PHE A 86 -11.42 11.89 8.20
CA PHE A 86 -12.27 11.63 7.03
C PHE A 86 -13.49 12.55 6.97
N ARG A 87 -14.04 12.93 8.11
CA ARG A 87 -15.15 13.86 8.20
C ARG A 87 -14.76 15.29 7.81
N ASP A 88 -13.67 15.80 8.44
CA ASP A 88 -13.39 17.22 8.48
C ASP A 88 -12.27 17.65 7.50
N ALA A 89 -11.42 16.74 7.05
CA ALA A 89 -10.21 17.08 6.30
C ALA A 89 -10.13 16.45 4.89
N ILE A 90 -10.44 15.18 4.73
CA ILE A 90 -10.38 14.50 3.43
C ILE A 90 -11.58 14.92 2.56
N ARG A 91 -11.30 15.40 1.33
CA ARG A 91 -12.33 15.89 0.39
C ARG A 91 -12.37 15.13 -0.93
N GLU A 92 -11.46 14.21 -1.15
CA GLU A 92 -11.37 13.40 -2.36
C GLU A 92 -12.67 12.63 -2.57
N PRO A 93 -13.33 12.78 -3.75
CA PRO A 93 -14.61 12.12 -4.01
C PRO A 93 -14.46 10.59 -4.05
N ARG A 94 -13.27 10.10 -4.42
CA ARG A 94 -12.95 8.67 -4.50
C ARG A 94 -11.48 8.44 -4.21
N VAL A 95 -11.19 7.38 -3.44
CA VAL A 95 -9.84 6.94 -3.08
C VAL A 95 -9.75 5.41 -3.17
N LEU A 96 -8.55 4.88 -3.38
CA LEU A 96 -8.25 3.47 -3.13
C LEU A 96 -7.75 3.36 -1.69
N LEU A 97 -8.63 2.97 -0.78
CA LEU A 97 -8.38 3.02 0.65
C LEU A 97 -7.86 1.70 1.20
N ALA A 98 -6.72 1.75 1.87
CA ALA A 98 -6.15 0.66 2.66
C ALA A 98 -6.17 1.04 4.15
N THR A 99 -6.75 0.18 5.01
CA THR A 99 -6.90 0.45 6.44
C THR A 99 -7.05 -0.85 7.24
N PRO A 100 -6.67 -0.88 8.54
CA PRO A 100 -6.99 -2.02 9.40
C PRO A 100 -8.50 -2.29 9.44
N PRO A 101 -8.95 -3.56 9.49
CA PRO A 101 -10.38 -3.91 9.47
C PRO A 101 -11.20 -3.23 10.57
N ARG A 102 -10.61 -3.07 11.77
CA ARG A 102 -11.25 -2.39 12.92
C ARG A 102 -11.61 -0.93 12.66
N SER A 103 -10.94 -0.27 11.72
CA SER A 103 -11.16 1.15 11.39
C SER A 103 -12.29 1.37 10.38
N ARG A 104 -12.78 0.31 9.75
CA ARG A 104 -13.79 0.36 8.69
C ARG A 104 -15.03 1.16 9.11
N GLY A 105 -15.63 0.82 10.26
CA GLY A 105 -16.87 1.46 10.72
C GLY A 105 -16.72 2.97 10.92
N ALA A 106 -15.59 3.42 11.46
CA ALA A 106 -15.30 4.84 11.65
C ALA A 106 -15.20 5.60 10.32
N ILE A 107 -14.58 5.01 9.33
CA ILE A 107 -14.43 5.59 7.99
C ILE A 107 -15.74 5.55 7.22
N GLU A 108 -16.51 4.48 7.34
CA GLU A 108 -17.80 4.31 6.65
C GLU A 108 -18.90 5.28 7.11
N MET A 109 -18.68 6.01 8.16
CA MET A 109 -19.53 7.17 8.50
C MET A 109 -19.51 8.24 7.39
N THR A 110 -18.39 8.43 6.69
CA THR A 110 -18.17 9.48 5.69
C THR A 110 -17.96 8.95 4.28
N TYR A 111 -17.34 7.79 4.15
CA TYR A 111 -17.08 7.11 2.89
C TYR A 111 -17.88 5.81 2.82
N ARG A 112 -18.02 5.25 1.62
CA ARG A 112 -18.60 3.93 1.41
C ARG A 112 -17.65 3.15 0.50
N PHE A 113 -17.22 1.99 0.95
CA PHE A 113 -16.50 1.07 0.08
C PHE A 113 -17.43 0.56 -1.03
N GLU A 114 -16.97 0.63 -2.28
CA GLU A 114 -17.66 0.00 -3.42
C GLU A 114 -17.40 -1.50 -3.45
N ARG A 115 -16.20 -1.91 -3.05
CA ARG A 115 -15.77 -3.30 -2.84
C ARG A 115 -14.75 -3.32 -1.71
N VAL A 116 -14.73 -4.41 -0.95
CA VAL A 116 -13.73 -4.66 0.09
C VAL A 116 -12.98 -5.92 -0.25
N ASP A 117 -11.67 -5.80 -0.47
CA ASP A 117 -10.76 -6.91 -0.58
C ASP A 117 -10.08 -7.12 0.79
N HIS A 118 -10.13 -8.34 1.32
CA HIS A 118 -9.40 -8.73 2.52
C HIS A 118 -7.99 -9.13 2.15
N MET A 119 -7.01 -8.43 2.71
CA MET A 119 -5.61 -8.51 2.33
C MET A 119 -4.75 -8.98 3.49
N ARG A 120 -3.71 -9.74 3.17
CA ARG A 120 -2.59 -10.03 4.07
C ARG A 120 -1.39 -9.21 3.68
N ARG A 121 -0.75 -8.59 4.66
CA ARG A 121 0.62 -8.13 4.57
C ARG A 121 1.51 -9.29 4.95
N MET A 122 2.36 -9.75 4.03
CA MET A 122 3.37 -10.76 4.34
C MET A 122 4.75 -10.12 4.28
N ASN A 123 5.71 -10.65 5.04
CA ASN A 123 7.09 -10.17 5.03
C ASN A 123 8.10 -11.31 5.12
N VAL A 124 9.29 -11.03 4.60
CA VAL A 124 10.47 -11.88 4.70
C VAL A 124 11.72 -11.02 4.95
N ASN A 125 12.69 -11.57 5.65
CA ASN A 125 14.04 -11.02 5.80
C ASN A 125 15.09 -12.05 5.35
N ILE A 126 16.36 -11.65 5.32
CA ILE A 126 17.44 -12.51 4.83
C ILE A 126 17.54 -13.85 5.57
N HIS A 127 17.25 -13.90 6.88
CA HIS A 127 17.34 -15.12 7.69
C HIS A 127 16.24 -16.14 7.37
N ARG A 128 15.09 -15.69 6.88
CA ARG A 128 13.95 -16.54 6.55
C ARG A 128 13.81 -16.82 5.07
N PHE A 129 14.44 -16.01 4.24
CA PHE A 129 14.34 -16.14 2.80
C PHE A 129 14.88 -17.46 2.31
N ARG A 130 14.15 -18.12 1.43
CA ARG A 130 14.47 -19.41 0.80
C ARG A 130 14.45 -19.26 -0.71
N PRO A 131 15.57 -18.88 -1.34
CA PRO A 131 15.60 -18.64 -2.78
C PRO A 131 15.23 -19.88 -3.59
N ARG A 132 14.46 -19.68 -4.63
CA ARG A 132 14.00 -20.77 -5.53
C ARG A 132 13.84 -20.24 -6.96
N ILE A 133 14.87 -20.32 -7.74
CA ILE A 133 14.89 -19.95 -9.17
C ILE A 133 15.13 -21.23 -9.98
N ASN A 134 14.09 -21.71 -10.64
CA ASN A 134 14.13 -22.98 -11.40
C ASN A 134 14.06 -22.75 -12.91
N GLN A 135 13.93 -21.52 -13.38
CA GLN A 135 13.91 -21.10 -14.78
C GLN A 135 14.89 -19.96 -14.99
N GLU A 136 15.26 -19.71 -16.22
CA GLU A 136 16.02 -18.51 -16.57
C GLU A 136 15.16 -17.25 -16.31
N VAL A 137 15.63 -16.43 -15.39
CA VAL A 137 15.00 -15.16 -15.00
C VAL A 137 15.89 -14.02 -15.44
N ARG A 138 15.35 -13.08 -16.21
CA ARG A 138 16.09 -11.93 -16.70
C ARG A 138 15.62 -10.65 -16.03
N ARG A 139 16.54 -9.70 -15.82
CA ARG A 139 16.21 -8.35 -15.42
C ARG A 139 15.37 -7.70 -16.51
N ILE A 140 14.31 -7.00 -16.11
CA ILE A 140 13.48 -6.19 -17.00
C ILE A 140 13.91 -4.74 -16.86
N GLY A 141 14.24 -4.09 -17.99
CA GLY A 141 14.62 -2.71 -18.07
C GLY A 141 13.62 -1.85 -18.86
N PRO A 142 13.91 -0.53 -19.00
CA PRO A 142 13.08 0.37 -19.82
C PRO A 142 12.92 -0.05 -21.27
N GLU A 143 13.89 -0.77 -21.81
CA GLU A 143 13.90 -1.33 -23.17
C GLU A 143 12.81 -2.40 -23.37
N ASP A 144 12.37 -3.03 -22.28
CA ASP A 144 11.33 -4.06 -22.30
C ASP A 144 9.90 -3.49 -22.11
N LEU A 145 9.73 -2.16 -22.11
CA LEU A 145 8.46 -1.50 -21.74
C LEU A 145 7.26 -2.04 -22.53
N ASP A 146 7.39 -2.25 -23.84
CA ASP A 146 6.29 -2.75 -24.65
C ASP A 146 5.93 -4.20 -24.27
N ALA A 147 6.92 -5.05 -23.98
CA ALA A 147 6.68 -6.42 -23.49
C ALA A 147 6.04 -6.45 -22.10
N VAL A 148 6.36 -5.47 -21.24
CA VAL A 148 5.73 -5.27 -19.93
C VAL A 148 4.27 -4.84 -20.11
N ILE A 149 4.00 -3.87 -21.00
CA ILE A 149 2.63 -3.43 -21.29
C ILE A 149 1.81 -4.57 -21.91
N ASP A 150 2.41 -5.41 -22.74
CA ASP A 150 1.76 -6.60 -23.30
C ASP A 150 1.41 -7.64 -22.21
N LEU A 151 2.27 -7.80 -21.19
CA LEU A 151 1.99 -8.69 -20.05
C LEU A 151 0.87 -8.18 -19.16
N TYR A 152 0.89 -6.88 -18.78
CA TYR A 152 -0.02 -6.30 -17.78
C TYR A 152 -1.26 -5.62 -18.38
N GLY A 153 -1.29 -5.45 -19.70
CA GLY A 153 -2.37 -4.80 -20.43
C GLY A 153 -2.17 -3.30 -20.64
N HIS A 154 -2.81 -2.75 -21.67
CA HIS A 154 -2.64 -1.35 -22.09
C HIS A 154 -2.96 -0.32 -20.98
N ALA A 155 -3.91 -0.62 -20.10
CA ALA A 155 -4.25 0.26 -18.97
C ALA A 155 -3.09 0.45 -17.98
N SER A 156 -2.10 -0.44 -17.99
CA SER A 156 -0.91 -0.33 -17.12
C SER A 156 0.14 0.67 -17.61
N ARG A 157 -0.02 1.24 -18.80
CA ARG A 157 0.92 2.19 -19.41
C ARG A 157 1.11 3.48 -18.60
N THR A 158 0.12 3.89 -17.82
CA THR A 158 0.22 5.02 -16.89
C THR A 158 1.03 4.70 -15.64
N TYR A 159 1.17 3.43 -15.30
CA TYR A 159 1.93 2.96 -14.14
C TYR A 159 3.37 2.57 -14.52
N PHE A 160 3.57 1.80 -15.60
CA PHE A 160 4.90 1.45 -16.07
C PHE A 160 5.45 2.56 -16.96
N THR A 161 6.39 3.34 -16.44
CA THR A 161 7.14 4.35 -17.18
C THR A 161 8.63 3.99 -17.22
N PRO A 162 9.41 4.50 -18.19
CA PRO A 162 10.85 4.27 -18.22
C PRO A 162 11.56 4.66 -16.92
N GLU A 163 11.13 5.75 -16.27
CA GLU A 163 11.66 6.22 -14.98
C GLU A 163 11.41 5.20 -13.87
N ARG A 164 10.16 4.73 -13.76
CA ARG A 164 9.79 3.70 -12.78
C ARG A 164 10.56 2.42 -13.01
N MET A 165 10.71 1.99 -14.26
CA MET A 165 11.45 0.77 -14.59
C MET A 165 12.95 0.86 -14.30
N ARG A 166 13.57 2.06 -14.39
CA ARG A 166 14.95 2.27 -13.94
C ARG A 166 15.07 2.26 -12.42
N ARG A 167 14.10 2.85 -11.74
CA ARG A 167 14.10 3.01 -10.28
C ARG A 167 13.82 1.71 -9.56
N GLU A 168 12.81 0.96 -10.03
CA GLU A 168 12.33 -0.23 -9.35
C GLU A 168 13.06 -1.51 -9.84
N ILE A 169 12.89 -2.59 -9.08
CA ILE A 169 13.45 -3.90 -9.41
C ILE A 169 12.38 -4.69 -10.15
N TYR A 170 12.65 -5.11 -11.39
CA TYR A 170 11.76 -5.97 -12.15
C TYR A 170 12.51 -7.16 -12.72
N PHE A 171 11.88 -8.33 -12.68
CA PHE A 171 12.38 -9.56 -13.29
C PHE A 171 11.28 -10.27 -14.06
N GLY A 172 11.66 -10.96 -15.15
CA GLY A 172 10.75 -11.70 -15.99
C GLY A 172 11.32 -13.01 -16.53
N ILE A 173 10.41 -13.89 -16.90
CA ILE A 173 10.70 -15.09 -17.68
C ILE A 173 10.14 -14.84 -19.08
N TYR A 174 10.95 -15.13 -20.08
CA TYR A 174 10.65 -14.87 -21.48
C TYR A 174 10.40 -16.16 -22.25
N GLN A 175 9.52 -16.06 -23.26
CA GLN A 175 9.36 -17.03 -24.32
C GLN A 175 9.55 -16.29 -25.66
N GLY A 176 10.71 -16.43 -26.26
CA GLY A 176 11.14 -15.51 -27.31
C GLY A 176 11.20 -14.07 -26.77
N ASN A 177 10.52 -13.14 -27.43
CA ASN A 177 10.47 -11.72 -27.00
C ASN A 177 9.29 -11.41 -26.05
N MET A 178 8.45 -12.40 -25.75
CA MET A 178 7.28 -12.20 -24.91
C MET A 178 7.60 -12.52 -23.45
N ILE A 179 7.25 -11.61 -22.53
CA ILE A 179 7.30 -11.89 -21.09
C ILE A 179 6.08 -12.76 -20.73
N VAL A 180 6.33 -13.95 -20.19
CA VAL A 180 5.30 -14.91 -19.80
C VAL A 180 5.03 -14.91 -18.30
N SER A 181 6.00 -14.44 -17.51
CA SER A 181 5.84 -14.22 -16.07
C SER A 181 6.70 -13.03 -15.64
N GLY A 182 6.18 -12.16 -14.79
CA GLY A 182 6.88 -10.99 -14.29
C GLY A 182 6.60 -10.76 -12.82
N ALA A 183 7.52 -10.09 -12.15
CA ALA A 183 7.39 -9.54 -10.80
C ALA A 183 8.27 -8.30 -10.66
N GLY A 184 7.95 -7.42 -9.70
CA GLY A 184 8.80 -6.28 -9.42
C GLY A 184 8.52 -5.65 -8.06
N THR A 185 9.23 -4.56 -7.73
CA THR A 185 8.92 -3.76 -6.56
C THR A 185 7.88 -2.69 -6.89
N HIS A 186 6.98 -2.42 -5.96
CA HIS A 186 6.04 -1.30 -6.03
C HIS A 186 6.67 -0.03 -5.48
N VAL A 187 7.32 -0.15 -4.32
CA VAL A 187 7.98 0.93 -3.60
C VAL A 187 9.21 0.39 -2.87
N ARG A 188 10.17 1.28 -2.62
CA ARG A 188 11.36 0.98 -1.85
C ARG A 188 11.72 2.17 -0.96
N SER A 189 12.13 1.89 0.27
CA SER A 189 12.65 2.87 1.22
C SER A 189 13.95 2.35 1.82
N THR A 190 15.07 2.91 1.41
CA THR A 190 16.37 2.60 1.99
C THR A 190 16.44 3.09 3.44
N LYS A 191 15.86 4.25 3.73
CA LYS A 191 15.86 4.85 5.07
C LYS A 191 15.09 3.96 6.07
N SER A 192 13.92 3.46 5.70
CA SER A 192 13.15 2.52 6.55
C SER A 192 13.58 1.06 6.38
N GLY A 193 14.51 0.77 5.46
CA GLY A 193 15.02 -0.58 5.21
C GLY A 193 13.96 -1.54 4.69
N ILE A 194 13.05 -1.08 3.84
CA ILE A 194 11.90 -1.85 3.34
C ILE A 194 11.80 -1.76 1.82
N ALA A 195 11.49 -2.89 1.17
CA ALA A 195 10.97 -2.93 -0.19
C ALA A 195 9.64 -3.68 -0.23
N ALA A 196 8.73 -3.29 -1.12
CA ALA A 196 7.46 -3.96 -1.33
C ALA A 196 7.43 -4.64 -2.70
N VAL A 197 7.37 -5.97 -2.72
CA VAL A 197 7.19 -6.77 -3.93
C VAL A 197 5.74 -6.75 -4.38
N GLY A 198 5.54 -6.63 -5.68
CA GLY A 198 4.22 -6.67 -6.30
C GLY A 198 4.29 -6.98 -7.79
N ASN A 199 3.21 -6.69 -8.51
CA ASN A 199 3.13 -6.94 -9.95
C ASN A 199 3.47 -8.40 -10.33
N VAL A 200 3.18 -9.36 -9.44
CA VAL A 200 3.44 -10.78 -9.72
C VAL A 200 2.34 -11.31 -10.64
N LEU A 201 2.68 -11.53 -11.87
CA LEU A 201 1.75 -12.03 -12.89
C LEU A 201 2.39 -13.12 -13.74
N THR A 202 1.65 -14.19 -13.99
CA THR A 202 1.99 -15.23 -14.97
C THR A 202 0.82 -15.40 -15.94
N ARG A 203 1.10 -15.37 -17.24
CA ARG A 203 0.10 -15.60 -18.28
C ARG A 203 -0.60 -16.95 -18.06
N LEU A 204 -1.90 -16.99 -18.30
CA LEU A 204 -2.75 -18.14 -17.98
C LEU A 204 -2.17 -19.47 -18.51
N ALA A 205 -1.76 -19.51 -19.78
CA ALA A 205 -1.20 -20.67 -20.43
C ALA A 205 0.14 -21.18 -19.83
N TYR A 206 0.78 -20.36 -18.98
CA TYR A 206 2.09 -20.66 -18.37
C TYR A 206 2.01 -20.89 -16.86
N ARG A 207 0.81 -20.85 -16.27
CA ARG A 207 0.62 -21.10 -14.83
C ARG A 207 0.90 -22.56 -14.47
N GLY A 208 1.07 -22.80 -13.17
CA GLY A 208 1.34 -24.16 -12.63
C GLY A 208 2.78 -24.65 -12.82
N ARG A 209 3.66 -23.89 -13.49
CA ARG A 209 5.04 -24.29 -13.83
C ARG A 209 6.10 -23.68 -12.89
N GLY A 210 5.70 -23.05 -11.78
CA GLY A 210 6.63 -22.45 -10.80
C GLY A 210 7.23 -21.11 -11.20
N MET A 211 6.81 -20.51 -12.33
CA MET A 211 7.37 -19.27 -12.87
C MET A 211 7.18 -18.08 -11.92
N ALA A 212 5.97 -17.92 -11.36
CA ALA A 212 5.71 -16.85 -10.36
C ALA A 212 6.67 -16.93 -9.18
N ARG A 213 6.98 -18.14 -8.69
CA ARG A 213 7.94 -18.34 -7.60
C ARG A 213 9.35 -17.90 -8.00
N SER A 214 9.80 -18.24 -9.23
CA SER A 214 11.15 -17.89 -9.69
C SER A 214 11.32 -16.37 -9.85
N VAL A 215 10.36 -15.67 -10.48
CA VAL A 215 10.44 -14.22 -10.64
C VAL A 215 10.31 -13.49 -9.30
N THR A 216 9.42 -13.94 -8.41
CA THR A 216 9.30 -13.38 -7.05
C THR A 216 10.58 -13.61 -6.25
N SER A 217 11.20 -14.80 -6.36
CA SER A 217 12.48 -15.10 -5.70
C SER A 217 13.58 -14.14 -6.14
N ALA A 218 13.73 -13.90 -7.45
CA ALA A 218 14.75 -13.00 -7.98
C ALA A 218 14.56 -11.54 -7.51
N VAL A 219 13.32 -11.05 -7.52
CA VAL A 219 13.01 -9.70 -7.00
C VAL A 219 13.31 -9.62 -5.50
N THR A 220 12.88 -10.63 -4.73
CA THR A 220 13.08 -10.65 -3.27
C THR A 220 14.55 -10.70 -2.91
N GLU A 221 15.34 -11.55 -3.58
CA GLU A 221 16.79 -11.68 -3.38
C GLU A 221 17.50 -10.35 -3.59
N THR A 222 17.30 -9.74 -4.75
CA THR A 222 17.87 -8.42 -5.08
C THR A 222 17.39 -7.32 -4.10
N ALA A 223 16.13 -7.37 -3.67
CA ALA A 223 15.62 -6.39 -2.72
C ALA A 223 16.25 -6.55 -1.33
N LEU A 224 16.53 -7.78 -0.88
CA LEU A 224 17.17 -8.07 0.42
C LEU A 224 18.66 -7.71 0.48
N GLU A 225 19.32 -7.54 -0.67
CA GLU A 225 20.69 -6.99 -0.71
C GLU A 225 20.74 -5.52 -0.26
N LEU A 226 19.64 -4.79 -0.45
CA LEU A 226 19.55 -3.34 -0.21
C LEU A 226 18.65 -2.99 0.99
N HIS A 227 17.78 -3.90 1.43
CA HIS A 227 16.76 -3.63 2.43
C HIS A 227 16.71 -4.76 3.47
N ARG A 228 16.42 -4.40 4.71
CA ARG A 228 16.35 -5.34 5.84
C ARG A 228 15.16 -6.30 5.73
N ASP A 229 14.03 -5.79 5.23
CA ASP A 229 12.80 -6.56 5.06
C ASP A 229 12.15 -6.30 3.71
N VAL A 230 11.58 -7.35 3.15
CA VAL A 230 10.74 -7.29 1.96
C VAL A 230 9.32 -7.66 2.34
N VAL A 231 8.37 -6.80 1.97
CA VAL A 231 6.94 -7.04 2.20
C VAL A 231 6.21 -7.29 0.88
N LEU A 232 5.03 -7.86 0.96
CA LEU A 232 4.07 -7.92 -0.14
C LEU A 232 2.64 -7.90 0.37
N ASN A 233 1.71 -7.57 -0.51
CA ASN A 233 0.27 -7.67 -0.29
C ASN A 233 -0.29 -8.82 -1.10
N VAL A 234 -1.17 -9.59 -0.49
CA VAL A 234 -1.89 -10.67 -1.17
C VAL A 234 -3.33 -10.73 -0.65
N ARG A 235 -4.29 -10.99 -1.54
CA ARG A 235 -5.68 -11.23 -1.12
C ARG A 235 -5.75 -12.52 -0.30
N GLU A 236 -6.57 -12.53 0.74
CA GLU A 236 -6.72 -13.69 1.62
C GLU A 236 -7.27 -14.93 0.92
N ASP A 237 -8.06 -14.73 -0.13
CA ASP A 237 -8.63 -15.81 -0.94
C ASP A 237 -7.67 -16.34 -2.03
N ASN A 238 -6.50 -15.73 -2.21
CA ASN A 238 -5.51 -16.15 -3.20
C ASN A 238 -4.54 -17.22 -2.63
N ALA A 239 -5.10 -18.38 -2.26
CA ALA A 239 -4.31 -19.49 -1.70
C ALA A 239 -3.12 -19.92 -2.58
N PRO A 240 -3.21 -19.95 -3.93
CA PRO A 240 -2.07 -20.29 -4.77
C PRO A 240 -0.89 -19.31 -4.61
N ALA A 241 -1.15 -18.00 -4.55
CA ALA A 241 -0.11 -17.00 -4.37
C ALA A 241 0.49 -17.07 -2.95
N ILE A 242 -0.36 -17.19 -1.92
CA ILE A 242 0.07 -17.36 -0.52
C ILE A 242 1.04 -18.53 -0.40
N SER A 243 0.69 -19.70 -0.98
CA SER A 243 1.58 -20.88 -0.98
C SER A 243 2.93 -20.63 -1.67
N VAL A 244 2.96 -19.82 -2.74
CA VAL A 244 4.22 -19.42 -3.39
C VAL A 244 5.08 -18.62 -2.43
N TYR A 245 4.50 -17.62 -1.75
CA TYR A 245 5.22 -16.73 -0.85
C TYR A 245 5.71 -17.44 0.42
N GLU A 246 4.88 -18.30 1.01
CA GLU A 246 5.28 -19.12 2.18
C GLU A 246 6.47 -20.02 1.86
N ARG A 247 6.50 -20.62 0.67
CA ARG A 247 7.66 -21.43 0.21
C ARG A 247 8.93 -20.63 0.01
N LEU A 248 8.84 -19.33 -0.22
CA LEU A 248 9.96 -18.39 -0.26
C LEU A 248 10.36 -17.86 1.12
N GLY A 249 9.66 -18.26 2.20
CA GLY A 249 9.94 -17.87 3.57
C GLY A 249 9.16 -16.65 4.06
N TYR A 250 8.22 -16.12 3.27
CA TYR A 250 7.32 -15.07 3.72
C TYR A 250 6.38 -15.58 4.81
N GLN A 251 6.09 -14.73 5.78
CA GLN A 251 5.12 -14.98 6.85
C GLN A 251 4.10 -13.84 6.89
N THR A 252 2.88 -14.16 7.30
CA THR A 252 1.86 -13.13 7.52
C THR A 252 2.27 -12.25 8.69
N HIS A 253 2.37 -10.94 8.45
CA HIS A 253 2.61 -9.92 9.46
C HIS A 253 1.30 -9.39 10.03
N GLY A 254 0.34 -9.09 9.17
CA GLY A 254 -0.95 -8.56 9.58
C GLY A 254 -1.98 -8.59 8.45
N GLN A 255 -3.19 -8.17 8.80
CA GLN A 255 -4.34 -8.09 7.90
C GLN A 255 -4.79 -6.64 7.75
N PHE A 256 -5.29 -6.31 6.56
CA PHE A 256 -5.94 -5.03 6.27
C PHE A 256 -7.04 -5.22 5.23
N ILE A 257 -7.89 -4.24 5.08
CA ILE A 257 -8.87 -4.18 4.00
C ILE A 257 -8.43 -3.12 2.99
N GLU A 258 -8.67 -3.40 1.72
CA GLU A 258 -8.38 -2.48 0.63
C GLU A 258 -9.56 -2.44 -0.34
N GLY A 259 -9.82 -1.27 -0.91
CA GLY A 259 -10.83 -1.14 -1.96
C GLY A 259 -11.14 0.29 -2.34
N PRO A 260 -11.76 0.48 -3.51
CA PRO A 260 -12.28 1.79 -3.89
C PRO A 260 -13.36 2.22 -2.91
N ALA A 261 -13.21 3.41 -2.37
CA ALA A 261 -14.14 4.04 -1.46
C ALA A 261 -14.56 5.42 -2.00
N VAL A 262 -15.85 5.70 -1.95
CA VAL A 262 -16.44 6.95 -2.43
C VAL A 262 -17.01 7.75 -1.26
N ARG A 263 -16.82 9.07 -1.31
CA ARG A 263 -17.38 9.98 -0.32
C ARG A 263 -18.90 9.96 -0.42
N ARG A 264 -19.58 9.83 0.73
CA ARG A 264 -21.06 9.84 0.78
C ARG A 264 -21.58 11.22 0.42
N PRO A 265 -22.50 11.35 -0.53
CA PRO A 265 -23.13 12.62 -0.84
C PRO A 265 -24.02 13.10 0.31
N GLY A 266 -24.07 14.40 0.57
CA GLY A 266 -24.98 14.99 1.57
C GLY A 266 -24.54 14.87 3.03
N TRP A 267 -23.39 14.26 3.32
CA TRP A 267 -22.83 14.24 4.68
C TRP A 267 -22.77 15.64 5.32
N GLU A 268 -22.37 16.67 4.55
CA GLU A 268 -22.25 18.05 5.03
C GLU A 268 -23.60 18.66 5.44
N ARG A 269 -24.72 18.24 4.81
CA ARG A 269 -26.07 18.72 5.15
C ARG A 269 -26.60 18.14 6.47
N LEU A 270 -26.16 16.94 6.86
CA LEU A 270 -26.62 16.28 8.09
C LEU A 270 -25.97 16.85 9.36
N PHE A 271 -24.76 17.40 9.27
CA PHE A 271 -24.00 17.87 10.43
C PHE A 271 -23.48 19.31 10.32
N GLY A 272 -23.59 19.96 9.15
CA GLY A 272 -23.21 21.37 8.93
C GLY A 272 -24.10 22.36 9.66
N SER A 273 -25.33 21.99 9.97
CA SER A 273 -26.31 22.88 10.64
C SER A 273 -26.06 23.06 12.15
N LEU A 274 -25.12 22.32 12.74
CA LEU A 274 -24.77 22.42 14.17
C LEU A 274 -23.66 23.45 14.48
N LYS A 275 -22.96 23.97 13.45
CA LYS A 275 -21.91 24.98 13.63
C LYS A 275 -22.34 26.44 13.47
N GLU A 276 -23.56 26.70 12.99
CA GLU A 276 -24.07 28.09 12.81
C GLU A 276 -24.91 28.61 13.96
N LYS A 277 -24.93 27.92 15.11
CA LYS A 277 -25.58 28.41 16.32
C LYS A 277 -24.60 28.46 17.49
N LYS A 278 -23.63 29.36 17.41
CA LYS A 278 -22.93 29.96 18.56
C LYS A 278 -22.45 31.35 18.20
#